data_85850e64739b0e007bf3093b0d6585f5
#
_entry.id   85850e64739b0e007bf3093b0d6585f5
#
_cell.length_a   1.000
_cell.length_b   1.000
_cell.length_c   1.000
_cell.angle_alpha   90.00
_cell.angle_beta   90.00
_cell.angle_gamma   90.00
#
_symmetry.space_group_name_H-M   'P 1'
#
loop_
_entity.id
_entity.type
_entity.pdbx_description
1 polymer ?
#
loop_
_entity_poly.entity_id
_entity_poly.type
_entity_poly.pdbx_seq_one_letter_code
_entity_poly.pdbx_strand_id
1 'polypeptide(L)'
;GTKKTGNKFTGEEDAIYEVYQRCLIIKLKGELDHHNAVRIREEADKLIDRKNIKHIIFDFTETTFMDSAGIGVIMGRYRKVIFIGGKIAVAGVNMAVDRIFKISGLYKIIDKFDSVEAALKAMQG
;
A
#
# COMPACT_ATOMS: atom_id res chain seq x y z
N GLY A 1 -8.32 -17.13 10.77
CA GLY A 1 -7.91 -17.41 10.19
C GLY A 1 -7.16 -17.88 9.22
N THR A 2 -7.28 -18.02 8.88
CA THR A 2 -6.76 -18.35 8.16
C THR A 2 -5.99 -18.40 7.84
N LYS A 3 -5.76 -18.71 7.52
CA LYS A 3 -4.88 -18.75 7.21
C LYS A 3 -4.44 -18.20 6.21
N LYS A 4 -4.05 -17.32 6.36
CA LYS A 4 -3.36 -16.69 5.39
C LYS A 4 -2.22 -17.45 4.96
N THR A 5 -1.94 -17.49 3.69
CA THR A 5 -0.78 -18.16 3.18
C THR A 5 0.36 -17.19 2.88
N GLY A 6 0.19 -15.93 3.20
CA GLY A 6 1.22 -14.93 2.95
C GLY A 6 2.32 -14.93 3.99
N ASN A 7 3.46 -14.38 3.63
CA ASN A 7 4.59 -14.18 4.53
C ASN A 7 4.56 -12.75 5.05
N LYS A 8 4.82 -12.61 6.34
CA LYS A 8 4.81 -11.30 6.99
C LYS A 8 6.23 -10.84 7.26
N PHE A 9 6.51 -9.61 6.89
CA PHE A 9 7.81 -9.00 7.08
C PHE A 9 7.64 -7.74 7.91
N THR A 10 8.17 -7.74 9.14
CA THR A 10 8.06 -6.62 10.05
C THR A 10 9.37 -5.86 10.04
N GLY A 11 9.40 -4.74 9.32
CA GLY A 11 10.60 -3.95 9.23
C GLY A 11 10.70 -2.95 10.36
N GLU A 12 9.76 -2.02 10.41
CA GLU A 12 9.74 -0.96 11.38
C GLU A 12 8.40 -0.89 12.06
N GLU A 13 8.35 -0.10 13.13
CA GLU A 13 7.10 0.06 13.87
C GLU A 13 6.01 0.74 13.05
N ASP A 14 6.39 1.53 12.06
CA ASP A 14 5.43 2.32 11.29
C ASP A 14 4.89 1.58 10.07
N ALA A 15 5.37 0.37 9.80
CA ALA A 15 4.86 -0.38 8.65
C ALA A 15 5.01 -1.87 8.86
N ILE A 16 4.02 -2.61 8.40
CA ILE A 16 4.06 -4.08 8.38
C ILE A 16 3.83 -4.51 6.94
N TYR A 17 4.67 -5.40 6.46
CA TYR A 17 4.65 -5.86 5.07
C TYR A 17 4.25 -7.31 5.03
N GLU A 18 3.32 -7.63 4.14
CA GLU A 18 2.83 -8.99 3.99
C GLU A 18 2.73 -9.31 2.52
N VAL A 19 3.22 -10.47 2.11
CA VAL A 19 3.12 -10.89 0.72
C VAL A 19 2.15 -12.06 0.64
N TYR A 20 1.14 -11.90 -0.18
CA TYR A 20 0.15 -12.94 -0.43
C TYR A 20 0.11 -13.18 -1.95
N GLN A 21 0.65 -14.32 -2.38
CA GLN A 21 0.83 -14.61 -3.80
C GLN A 21 1.68 -13.51 -4.42
N ARG A 22 1.20 -12.80 -5.43
CA ARG A 22 1.96 -11.72 -6.05
C ARG A 22 1.47 -10.35 -5.61
N CYS A 23 0.82 -10.29 -4.47
CA CYS A 23 0.30 -9.04 -3.92
C CYS A 23 1.07 -8.66 -2.67
N LEU A 24 1.57 -7.43 -2.63
CA LEU A 24 2.24 -6.87 -1.45
C LEU A 24 1.22 -6.02 -0.70
N ILE A 25 1.02 -6.35 0.58
CA ILE A 25 0.15 -5.58 1.45
C ILE A 25 1.02 -4.80 2.40
N ILE A 26 0.87 -3.48 2.41
CA ILE A 26 1.65 -2.60 3.28
C ILE A 26 0.70 -1.93 4.25
N LYS A 27 0.76 -2.33 5.52
CA LYS A 27 -0.05 -1.71 6.56
C LYS A 27 0.75 -0.59 7.18
N LEU A 28 0.23 0.61 7.09
CA LEU A 28 0.91 1.81 7.58
C LEU A 28 0.31 2.22 8.90
N LYS A 29 1.16 2.32 9.92
CA LYS A 29 0.75 2.58 11.29
C LYS A 29 1.23 3.96 11.71
N GLY A 30 0.31 4.75 12.26
CA GLY A 30 0.65 6.10 12.72
C GLY A 30 0.71 7.08 11.57
N GLU A 31 1.79 7.83 11.50
CA GLU A 31 1.92 8.90 10.50
C GLU A 31 2.74 8.43 9.31
N LEU A 32 2.32 8.81 8.13
CA LEU A 32 3.08 8.59 6.91
C LEU A 32 3.52 9.96 6.39
N ASP A 33 4.77 10.31 6.66
CA ASP A 33 5.29 11.62 6.35
C ASP A 33 6.73 11.52 5.84
N HIS A 34 7.40 12.66 5.69
CA HIS A 34 8.74 12.69 5.13
C HIS A 34 9.77 11.99 6.03
N HIS A 35 9.46 11.77 7.30
CA HIS A 35 10.41 11.12 8.21
C HIS A 35 10.55 9.62 7.91
N ASN A 36 9.44 8.96 7.51
CA ASN A 36 9.48 7.52 7.28
C ASN A 36 9.25 7.13 5.82
N ALA A 37 8.95 8.08 4.95
CA ALA A 37 8.63 7.76 3.56
C ALA A 37 9.78 7.07 2.83
N VAL A 38 11.02 7.51 3.06
CA VAL A 38 12.17 6.92 2.38
C VAL A 38 12.35 5.46 2.79
N ARG A 39 12.23 5.19 4.08
CA ARG A 39 12.40 3.82 4.59
C ARG A 39 11.30 2.90 4.04
N ILE A 40 10.06 3.39 4.06
CA ILE A 40 8.94 2.59 3.55
C ILE A 40 9.14 2.31 2.06
N ARG A 41 9.55 3.31 1.30
CA ARG A 41 9.81 3.14 -0.12
C ARG A 41 10.89 2.10 -0.37
N GLU A 42 11.97 2.16 0.38
CA GLU A 42 13.08 1.24 0.19
C GLU A 42 12.69 -0.19 0.53
N GLU A 43 11.97 -0.38 1.62
CA GLU A 43 11.53 -1.72 2.01
C GLU A 43 10.54 -2.29 1.02
N ALA A 44 9.60 -1.47 0.58
CA ALA A 44 8.63 -1.90 -0.41
C ALA A 44 9.30 -2.29 -1.71
N ASP A 45 10.28 -1.49 -2.17
CA ASP A 45 10.96 -1.77 -3.43
C ASP A 45 11.75 -3.08 -3.35
N LYS A 46 12.39 -3.35 -2.22
CA LYS A 46 13.10 -4.63 -2.05
C LYS A 46 12.14 -5.80 -2.20
N LEU A 47 10.96 -5.71 -1.60
CA LEU A 47 10.00 -6.80 -1.67
C LEU A 47 9.40 -6.93 -3.07
N ILE A 48 9.12 -5.81 -3.72
CA ILE A 48 8.60 -5.82 -5.08
C ILE A 48 9.57 -6.59 -5.98
N ASP A 49 10.86 -6.30 -5.87
CA ASP A 49 11.87 -6.91 -6.71
C ASP A 49 12.10 -8.37 -6.37
N ARG A 50 12.14 -8.70 -5.07
CA ARG A 50 12.50 -10.05 -4.63
C ARG A 50 11.37 -11.05 -4.68
N LYS A 51 10.13 -10.58 -4.51
CA LYS A 51 8.97 -11.44 -4.37
C LYS A 51 8.09 -11.47 -5.61
N ASN A 52 8.55 -10.90 -6.70
CA ASN A 52 7.82 -10.93 -7.97
C ASN A 52 6.40 -10.35 -7.80
N ILE A 53 6.32 -9.20 -7.14
CA ILE A 53 5.06 -8.55 -6.83
C ILE A 53 4.44 -7.96 -8.08
N LYS A 54 3.12 -8.15 -8.23
CA LYS A 54 2.36 -7.55 -9.31
C LYS A 54 1.44 -6.44 -8.81
N HIS A 55 0.78 -6.67 -7.68
CA HIS A 55 -0.19 -5.71 -7.13
C HIS A 55 0.24 -5.26 -5.75
N ILE A 56 -0.17 -4.05 -5.36
CA ILE A 56 0.13 -3.53 -4.04
C ILE A 56 -1.15 -2.99 -3.41
N ILE A 57 -1.36 -3.32 -2.15
CA ILE A 57 -2.47 -2.79 -1.36
C ILE A 57 -1.87 -2.03 -0.19
N PHE A 58 -2.20 -0.76 -0.08
CA PHE A 58 -1.83 0.05 1.08
C PHE A 58 -2.99 0.04 2.07
N ASP A 59 -2.73 -0.46 3.27
CA ASP A 59 -3.73 -0.56 4.33
C ASP A 59 -3.56 0.63 5.27
N PHE A 60 -4.54 1.52 5.28
CA PHE A 60 -4.50 2.76 6.06
C PHE A 60 -5.37 2.68 7.31
N THR A 61 -5.81 1.48 7.72
CA THR A 61 -6.72 1.38 8.87
C THR A 61 -6.11 1.94 10.16
N GLU A 62 -4.78 1.88 10.30
CA GLU A 62 -4.10 2.40 11.48
C GLU A 62 -3.31 3.67 11.19
N THR A 63 -3.53 4.29 10.05
CA THR A 63 -2.84 5.52 9.69
C THR A 63 -3.62 6.70 10.24
N THR A 64 -2.93 7.54 11.02
CA THR A 64 -3.56 8.70 11.65
C THR A 64 -3.35 9.99 10.87
N PHE A 65 -2.26 10.06 10.10
CA PHE A 65 -1.90 11.29 9.39
C PHE A 65 -1.08 10.95 8.16
N MET A 66 -1.25 11.73 7.10
CA MET A 66 -0.43 11.57 5.91
C MET A 66 -0.19 12.96 5.29
N ASP A 67 1.05 13.21 4.87
CA ASP A 67 1.36 14.42 4.10
C ASP A 67 1.70 14.03 2.66
N SER A 68 2.22 15.00 1.89
CA SER A 68 2.50 14.78 0.48
C SER A 68 3.57 13.72 0.24
N ALA A 69 4.40 13.42 1.24
CA ALA A 69 5.40 12.35 1.09
C ALA A 69 4.71 11.00 0.90
N GLY A 70 3.54 10.81 1.52
CA GLY A 70 2.74 9.60 1.32
C GLY A 70 2.26 9.46 -0.10
N ILE A 71 1.86 10.57 -0.73
CA ILE A 71 1.48 10.54 -2.14
C ILE A 71 2.66 10.04 -2.96
N GLY A 72 3.87 10.54 -2.66
CA GLY A 72 5.08 10.12 -3.36
C GLY A 72 5.35 8.64 -3.23
N VAL A 73 5.15 8.08 -2.04
CA VAL A 73 5.32 6.64 -1.82
C VAL A 73 4.39 5.85 -2.74
N ILE A 74 3.13 6.24 -2.78
CA ILE A 74 2.14 5.53 -3.59
C ILE A 74 2.44 5.69 -5.08
N MET A 75 2.74 6.90 -5.52
CA MET A 75 3.00 7.15 -6.94
C MET A 75 4.24 6.44 -7.44
N GLY A 76 5.29 6.41 -6.63
CA GLY A 76 6.50 5.71 -7.01
C GLY A 76 6.29 4.21 -7.17
N ARG A 77 5.49 3.63 -6.27
CA ARG A 77 5.17 2.19 -6.35
C ARG A 77 4.24 1.92 -7.52
N TYR A 78 3.32 2.85 -7.79
CA TYR A 78 2.44 2.74 -8.96
C TYR A 78 3.26 2.63 -10.25
N ARG A 79 4.26 3.49 -10.41
CA ARG A 79 5.10 3.45 -11.61
C ARG A 79 5.81 2.12 -11.77
N LYS A 80 6.17 1.48 -10.67
CA LYS A 80 6.86 0.20 -10.73
C LYS A 80 5.95 -0.94 -11.21
N VAL A 81 4.70 -0.95 -10.75
CA VAL A 81 3.82 -2.08 -11.06
C VAL A 81 3.01 -1.90 -12.33
N ILE A 82 2.80 -0.65 -12.78
CA ILE A 82 1.97 -0.42 -13.97
C ILE A 82 2.57 -1.06 -15.21
N PHE A 83 3.89 -1.12 -15.30
CA PHE A 83 4.57 -1.70 -16.45
C PHE A 83 4.34 -3.20 -16.60
N ILE A 84 4.03 -3.88 -15.53
CA ILE A 84 3.79 -5.31 -15.57
C ILE A 84 2.30 -5.64 -15.45
N GLY A 85 1.44 -4.63 -15.68
CA GLY A 85 0.00 -4.84 -15.61
C GLY A 85 -0.54 -4.89 -14.20
N GLY A 86 0.23 -4.41 -13.24
CA GLY A 86 -0.18 -4.41 -11.85
C GLY A 86 -1.10 -3.27 -11.51
N LYS A 87 -1.68 -3.34 -10.32
CA LYS A 87 -2.60 -2.33 -9.81
C LYS A 87 -2.23 -1.95 -8.39
N ILE A 88 -2.63 -0.74 -8.00
CA ILE A 88 -2.51 -0.28 -6.63
C ILE A 88 -3.90 -0.05 -6.07
N ALA A 89 -4.12 -0.50 -4.85
CA ALA A 89 -5.34 -0.24 -4.12
C ALA A 89 -5.01 0.34 -2.76
N VAL A 90 -5.95 1.10 -2.21
CA VAL A 90 -5.88 1.57 -0.82
C VAL A 90 -7.10 1.05 -0.10
N ALA A 91 -6.96 0.76 1.18
CA ALA A 91 -8.04 0.22 1.99
C ALA A 91 -8.06 0.90 3.35
N GLY A 92 -9.25 1.08 3.90
CA GLY A 92 -9.41 1.56 5.26
C GLY A 92 -9.02 3.01 5.48
N VAL A 93 -9.15 3.87 4.47
CA VAL A 93 -8.75 5.27 4.61
C VAL A 93 -9.74 6.02 5.51
N ASN A 94 -9.21 6.84 6.42
CA ASN A 94 -10.05 7.73 7.22
C ASN A 94 -10.34 9.00 6.42
N MET A 95 -11.16 9.89 6.98
CA MET A 95 -11.58 11.08 6.26
C MET A 95 -10.44 11.99 5.89
N ALA A 96 -9.46 12.13 6.78
CA ALA A 96 -8.32 13.03 6.51
C ALA A 96 -7.48 12.52 5.36
N VAL A 97 -7.16 11.23 5.35
CA VAL A 97 -6.37 10.62 4.28
C VAL A 97 -7.17 10.60 2.97
N ASP A 98 -8.47 10.30 3.07
CA ASP A 98 -9.35 10.29 1.90
C ASP A 98 -9.35 11.64 1.19
N ARG A 99 -9.40 12.73 1.97
CA ARG A 99 -9.38 14.07 1.40
C ARG A 99 -8.12 14.32 0.58
N ILE A 100 -6.98 13.87 1.07
CA ILE A 100 -5.71 14.04 0.37
C ILE A 100 -5.74 13.29 -0.95
N PHE A 101 -6.28 12.08 -0.96
CA PHE A 101 -6.38 11.31 -2.19
C PHE A 101 -7.31 11.97 -3.20
N LYS A 102 -8.41 12.57 -2.73
CA LYS A 102 -9.33 13.27 -3.61
C LYS A 102 -8.70 14.52 -4.20
N ILE A 103 -8.05 15.32 -3.35
CA ILE A 103 -7.44 16.58 -3.80
C ILE A 103 -6.31 16.30 -4.79
N SER A 104 -5.50 15.28 -4.52
CA SER A 104 -4.36 14.96 -5.38
C SER A 104 -4.78 14.31 -6.70
N GLY A 105 -6.04 13.88 -6.82
CA GLY A 105 -6.49 13.16 -8.00
C GLY A 105 -6.04 11.71 -8.05
N LEU A 106 -5.52 11.20 -6.95
CA LEU A 106 -4.93 9.86 -6.93
C LEU A 106 -5.97 8.78 -7.20
N TYR A 107 -7.21 9.01 -6.82
CA TYR A 107 -8.27 8.03 -7.09
C TYR A 107 -8.56 7.81 -8.58
N LYS A 108 -7.99 8.64 -9.44
CA LYS A 108 -8.13 8.42 -10.87
C LYS A 108 -7.29 7.26 -11.36
N ILE A 109 -6.27 6.87 -10.60
CA ILE A 109 -5.35 5.82 -11.02
C ILE A 109 -5.22 4.68 -10.02
N ILE A 110 -5.76 4.83 -8.81
CA ILE A 110 -5.75 3.76 -7.81
C ILE A 110 -7.17 3.46 -7.39
N ASP A 111 -7.40 2.25 -6.91
CA ASP A 111 -8.71 1.80 -6.47
C ASP A 111 -8.84 1.89 -4.96
N LYS A 112 -10.03 2.21 -4.49
CA LYS A 112 -10.32 2.33 -3.07
C LYS A 112 -11.26 1.22 -2.64
N PHE A 113 -10.94 0.59 -1.52
CA PHE A 113 -11.76 -0.48 -0.94
C PHE A 113 -11.95 -0.21 0.54
N ASP A 114 -13.03 -0.78 1.10
CA ASP A 114 -13.28 -0.65 2.52
C ASP A 114 -12.33 -1.48 3.37
N SER A 115 -11.83 -2.58 2.81
CA SER A 115 -10.99 -3.50 3.56
C SER A 115 -9.92 -4.11 2.67
N VAL A 116 -8.88 -4.65 3.30
CA VAL A 116 -7.84 -5.38 2.59
C VAL A 116 -8.43 -6.61 1.93
N GLU A 117 -9.36 -7.28 2.60
CA GLU A 117 -10.00 -8.47 2.04
C GLU A 117 -10.72 -8.17 0.73
N ALA A 118 -11.45 -7.06 0.70
CA ALA A 118 -12.14 -6.65 -0.52
C ALA A 118 -11.16 -6.34 -1.64
N ALA A 119 -10.06 -5.67 -1.29
CA ALA A 119 -9.03 -5.32 -2.27
C ALA A 119 -8.37 -6.59 -2.83
N LEU A 120 -8.02 -7.54 -1.98
CA LEU A 120 -7.41 -8.79 -2.41
C LEU A 120 -8.32 -9.55 -3.36
N LYS A 121 -9.60 -9.60 -3.03
CA LYS A 121 -10.57 -10.28 -3.87
C LYS A 121 -10.64 -9.67 -5.27
N ALA A 122 -10.62 -8.34 -5.33
CA ALA A 122 -10.66 -7.64 -6.61
C ALA A 122 -9.38 -7.87 -7.41
N MET A 123 -8.23 -7.98 -6.73
CA MET A 123 -6.96 -8.18 -7.41
C MET A 123 -6.81 -9.57 -8.01
N GLN A 124 -7.51 -10.53 -7.46
CA GLN A 124 -7.41 -11.92 -7.93
C GLN A 124 -8.33 -12.22 -9.09
N GLY A 125 -9.29 -11.36 -9.32
CA GLY A 125 -10.22 -11.53 -10.43
C GLY A 125 -9.66 -11.12 -11.78
#